data_392cae995454b37f3b426a7036fb5672
#
_entry.id   392cae995454b37f3b426a7036fb5672
#
_cell.length_a   1.000
_cell.length_b   1.000
_cell.length_c   1.000
_cell.angle_alpha   90.00
_cell.angle_beta   90.00
_cell.angle_gamma   90.00
#
_symmetry.space_group_name_H-M   'P 1'
#
loop_
_entity.id
_entity.type
_entity.pdbx_description
1 polymer ?
#
loop_
_entity_poly.entity_id
_entity_poly.type
_entity_poly.pdbx_seq_one_letter_code
_entity_poly.pdbx_strand_id
1 'polypeptide(L)'
;MAFQYQLMAQQLRQKIQAGEITAGQRLPSLRQFAEQQNISLNTAKSCYEMLEAQGLIYVKAKSGYFVQRPSAFSNCAIDAPKHPDFKSEMREVSTLALQIEIHEAAINSKLIHLGSIQLSSNLVPAKALSRSIQRALKYSKPEDFLYSDRQGHIRLREALSAHWAEDGFHISPELIYISNGCMPTLAVMIQSLTSEGDGVIVPTPNYNGQLQMLALLNRKIVEIPANTEGFDMVRLEHAMQESGAKVCLLTANFQNPLGFCLSNAEKEKIAQLAAKYQCYVIEDDIYAECSFSAQRPLPIQYWDQQGYVVYCGSVSKSLSPSYRVGWFCLPTRLKPMHAKIILRNVSVNTPLQLGLADFIFSREYRQHLTALRPKLQQQVQQYREFIAQAFQGVDFRLNHPQGNYALWLQFPDQINSLALYYFAAEQGINLVPGILFGEDSRYNNCIRLNAGHELSEEIQQAIQLLADWVRAELNNQAVA
;
A
#
# COMPACT_ATOMS: atom_id res chain seq x y z
N MET A 1 22.24 2.85 15.12
CA MET A 1 21.91 3.45 16.45
C MET A 1 20.52 4.04 16.37
N ALA A 2 19.61 3.64 17.27
CA ALA A 2 18.28 4.25 17.30
C ALA A 2 18.38 5.73 17.64
N PHE A 3 17.63 6.58 16.93
CA PHE A 3 17.59 8.02 17.24
C PHE A 3 16.96 8.24 18.63
N GLN A 4 17.40 9.25 19.34
CA GLN A 4 16.96 9.54 20.72
C GLN A 4 15.43 9.65 20.86
N TYR A 5 14.74 10.22 19.86
CA TYR A 5 13.27 10.31 19.86
C TYR A 5 12.59 8.93 19.76
N GLN A 6 13.20 7.97 19.06
CA GLN A 6 12.66 6.58 18.93
C GLN A 6 12.74 5.84 20.26
N LEU A 7 13.84 5.99 20.99
CA LEU A 7 14.00 5.43 22.33
C LEU A 7 12.98 6.01 23.31
N MET A 8 12.75 7.32 23.26
CA MET A 8 11.76 7.98 24.09
C MET A 8 10.32 7.55 23.73
N ALA A 9 10.01 7.43 22.46
CA ALA A 9 8.71 6.93 22.00
C ALA A 9 8.47 5.49 22.44
N GLN A 10 9.48 4.63 22.37
CA GLN A 10 9.40 3.25 22.84
C GLN A 10 9.18 3.17 24.36
N GLN A 11 9.84 3.98 25.13
CA GLN A 11 9.65 4.03 26.60
C GLN A 11 8.24 4.52 26.98
N LEU A 12 7.74 5.58 26.32
CA LEU A 12 6.37 6.05 26.53
C LEU A 12 5.33 5.02 26.09
N ARG A 13 5.56 4.34 24.98
CA ARG A 13 4.73 3.24 24.52
C ARG A 13 4.63 2.13 25.56
N GLN A 14 5.76 1.71 26.15
CA GLN A 14 5.77 0.69 27.20
C GLN A 14 4.98 1.12 28.42
N LYS A 15 5.12 2.38 28.87
CA LYS A 15 4.35 2.93 29.99
C LYS A 15 2.84 2.99 29.73
N ILE A 16 2.44 3.36 28.50
CA ILE A 16 1.03 3.36 28.08
C ILE A 16 0.50 1.91 28.05
N GLN A 17 1.25 0.99 27.50
CA GLN A 17 0.87 -0.43 27.40
C GLN A 17 0.82 -1.14 28.78
N ALA A 18 1.70 -0.75 29.69
CA ALA A 18 1.70 -1.24 31.08
C ALA A 18 0.60 -0.61 31.96
N GLY A 19 -0.14 0.38 31.43
CA GLY A 19 -1.18 1.09 32.17
C GLY A 19 -0.67 2.13 33.18
N GLU A 20 0.63 2.41 33.17
CA GLU A 20 1.23 3.46 34.02
C GLU A 20 0.74 4.85 33.61
N ILE A 21 0.43 5.05 32.33
CA ILE A 21 -0.21 6.25 31.79
C ILE A 21 -1.55 5.80 31.24
N THR A 22 -2.61 6.24 31.90
CA THR A 22 -3.98 5.72 31.61
C THR A 22 -4.61 6.41 30.40
N ALA A 23 -5.52 5.69 29.74
CA ALA A 23 -6.30 6.19 28.61
C ALA A 23 -7.06 7.48 28.94
N GLY A 24 -6.96 8.48 28.08
CA GLY A 24 -7.55 9.82 28.29
C GLY A 24 -6.70 10.72 29.19
N GLN A 25 -5.60 10.23 29.75
CA GLN A 25 -4.69 11.04 30.55
C GLN A 25 -3.94 12.03 29.64
N ARG A 26 -3.81 13.27 30.12
CA ARG A 26 -3.06 14.31 29.43
C ARG A 26 -1.56 14.08 29.59
N LEU A 27 -0.83 14.08 28.49
CA LEU A 27 0.63 14.05 28.47
C LEU A 27 1.21 15.45 28.76
N PRO A 28 2.46 15.53 29.26
CA PRO A 28 3.17 16.81 29.39
C PRO A 28 3.18 17.57 28.07
N SER A 29 3.19 18.89 28.11
CA SER A 29 3.41 19.70 26.92
C SER A 29 4.79 19.39 26.32
N LEU A 30 4.98 19.62 25.01
CA LEU A 30 6.26 19.39 24.34
C LEU A 30 7.44 20.05 25.07
N ARG A 31 7.23 21.25 25.62
CA ARG A 31 8.26 21.97 26.40
C ARG A 31 8.56 21.26 27.72
N GLN A 32 7.54 20.92 28.49
CA GLN A 32 7.69 20.19 29.74
C GLN A 32 8.33 18.79 29.51
N PHE A 33 7.92 18.07 28.45
CA PHE A 33 8.51 16.78 28.13
C PHE A 33 9.99 16.93 27.73
N ALA A 34 10.33 17.93 26.93
CA ALA A 34 11.70 18.22 26.54
C ALA A 34 12.59 18.52 27.78
N GLU A 35 12.10 19.34 28.72
CA GLU A 35 12.79 19.65 29.98
C GLU A 35 12.95 18.39 30.85
N GLN A 36 11.89 17.63 31.07
CA GLN A 36 11.90 16.40 31.90
C GLN A 36 12.84 15.31 31.39
N GLN A 37 12.98 15.22 30.08
CA GLN A 37 13.82 14.17 29.44
C GLN A 37 15.20 14.73 29.02
N ASN A 38 15.47 16.00 29.27
CA ASN A 38 16.71 16.67 28.87
C ASN A 38 17.03 16.50 27.36
N ILE A 39 16.02 16.75 26.52
CA ILE A 39 16.10 16.63 25.06
C ILE A 39 15.70 17.95 24.38
N SER A 40 16.01 18.08 23.09
CA SER A 40 15.57 19.23 22.31
C SER A 40 14.04 19.22 22.09
N LEU A 41 13.45 20.42 21.91
CA LEU A 41 12.04 20.55 21.60
C LEU A 41 11.65 19.79 20.31
N ASN A 42 12.54 19.76 19.31
CA ASN A 42 12.35 19.01 18.07
C ASN A 42 12.36 17.50 18.31
N THR A 43 13.24 16.99 19.16
CA THR A 43 13.27 15.58 19.57
C THR A 43 11.98 15.20 20.30
N ALA A 44 11.49 16.05 21.21
CA ALA A 44 10.22 15.84 21.90
C ALA A 44 9.03 15.83 20.91
N LYS A 45 9.03 16.73 19.94
CA LYS A 45 8.01 16.80 18.89
C LYS A 45 8.01 15.52 18.03
N SER A 46 9.17 15.10 17.53
CA SER A 46 9.28 13.86 16.75
C SER A 46 8.87 12.61 17.54
N CYS A 47 9.14 12.59 18.86
CA CYS A 47 8.67 11.52 19.74
C CYS A 47 7.14 11.47 19.81
N TYR A 48 6.47 12.59 20.01
CA TYR A 48 5.01 12.65 20.09
C TYR A 48 4.36 12.41 18.73
N GLU A 49 4.90 12.93 17.64
CA GLU A 49 4.45 12.63 16.28
C GLU A 49 4.53 11.13 15.97
N MET A 50 5.58 10.45 16.44
CA MET A 50 5.70 9.01 16.29
C MET A 50 4.64 8.23 17.09
N LEU A 51 4.35 8.65 18.33
CA LEU A 51 3.30 8.05 19.16
C LEU A 51 1.89 8.33 18.62
N GLU A 52 1.66 9.53 18.07
CA GLU A 52 0.42 9.90 17.41
C GLU A 52 0.22 9.11 16.13
N ALA A 53 1.27 8.94 15.31
CA ALA A 53 1.25 8.07 14.13
C ALA A 53 0.96 6.60 14.47
N GLN A 54 1.40 6.14 15.67
CA GLN A 54 1.07 4.81 16.19
C GLN A 54 -0.32 4.70 16.81
N GLY A 55 -1.11 5.79 16.84
CA GLY A 55 -2.44 5.83 17.44
C GLY A 55 -2.44 5.68 18.97
N LEU A 56 -1.31 5.87 19.63
CA LEU A 56 -1.17 5.76 21.09
C LEU A 56 -1.56 7.04 21.82
N ILE A 57 -1.44 8.17 21.13
CA ILE A 57 -1.84 9.48 21.63
C ILE A 57 -2.58 10.25 20.53
N TYR A 58 -3.32 11.28 20.93
CA TYR A 58 -3.98 12.19 20.00
C TYR A 58 -3.84 13.64 20.48
N VAL A 59 -3.87 14.56 19.52
CA VAL A 59 -3.83 16.00 19.81
C VAL A 59 -5.27 16.53 19.92
N LYS A 60 -5.53 17.27 21.01
CA LYS A 60 -6.75 18.07 21.14
C LYS A 60 -6.39 19.53 20.99
N ALA A 61 -6.91 20.17 19.93
CA ALA A 61 -6.62 21.56 19.61
C ALA A 61 -6.75 22.46 20.85
N LYS A 62 -5.74 23.30 21.10
CA LYS A 62 -5.61 24.20 22.26
C LYS A 62 -5.55 23.52 23.64
N SER A 63 -5.59 22.19 23.73
CA SER A 63 -5.62 21.43 24.99
C SER A 63 -4.39 20.55 25.23
N GLY A 64 -3.65 20.18 24.15
CA GLY A 64 -2.43 19.38 24.23
C GLY A 64 -2.62 17.93 23.76
N TYR A 65 -1.68 17.07 24.17
CA TYR A 65 -1.64 15.65 23.81
C TYR A 65 -2.27 14.79 24.91
N PHE A 66 -3.01 13.77 24.52
CA PHE A 66 -3.71 12.85 25.41
C PHE A 66 -3.45 11.41 24.98
N VAL A 67 -3.38 10.51 25.94
CA VAL A 67 -3.32 9.06 25.63
C VAL A 67 -4.64 8.64 25.00
N GLN A 68 -4.54 7.99 23.84
CA GLN A 68 -5.70 7.43 23.14
C GLN A 68 -6.40 6.44 24.08
N ARG A 69 -7.70 6.53 24.21
CA ARG A 69 -8.42 5.42 24.85
C ARG A 69 -8.17 4.19 23.97
N PRO A 70 -7.81 3.02 24.55
CA PRO A 70 -7.85 1.81 23.77
C PRO A 70 -9.24 1.81 23.11
N SER A 71 -9.32 1.86 21.80
CA SER A 71 -10.51 1.38 21.13
C SER A 71 -10.71 -0.02 21.68
N ALA A 72 -11.93 -0.53 21.76
CA ALA A 72 -12.23 -1.89 22.21
C ALA A 72 -11.47 -2.99 21.42
N PHE A 73 -10.58 -2.57 20.53
CA PHE A 73 -9.53 -3.33 19.89
C PHE A 73 -8.28 -3.33 20.76
N SER A 74 -8.05 -4.38 21.50
CA SER A 74 -6.67 -4.81 21.69
C SER A 74 -6.04 -4.87 20.31
N ASN A 75 -4.84 -4.28 20.13
CA ASN A 75 -4.03 -4.41 18.90
C ASN A 75 -3.86 -5.90 18.58
N CYS A 76 -4.85 -6.48 17.90
CA CYS A 76 -4.72 -7.82 17.38
C CYS A 76 -3.95 -7.67 16.07
N ALA A 77 -2.61 -7.68 16.17
CA ALA A 77 -1.78 -7.92 15.01
C ALA A 77 -2.35 -9.13 14.27
N ILE A 78 -2.53 -8.99 12.97
CA ILE A 78 -2.92 -10.14 12.14
C ILE A 78 -1.64 -10.93 11.98
N ASP A 79 -1.59 -12.10 12.61
CA ASP A 79 -0.45 -13.00 12.54
C ASP A 79 -0.30 -13.56 11.12
N ALA A 80 0.93 -13.87 10.73
CA ALA A 80 1.17 -14.68 9.56
C ALA A 80 0.49 -16.05 9.73
N PRO A 81 -0.05 -16.64 8.65
CA PRO A 81 -0.68 -17.94 8.75
C PRO A 81 0.31 -18.97 9.31
N LYS A 82 -0.10 -19.66 10.37
CA LYS A 82 0.68 -20.75 10.97
C LYS A 82 0.60 -21.97 10.06
N HIS A 83 1.48 -22.06 9.08
CA HIS A 83 1.60 -23.27 8.28
C HIS A 83 2.92 -23.95 8.62
N PRO A 84 2.89 -25.18 9.19
CA PRO A 84 4.11 -25.93 9.51
C PRO A 84 4.94 -26.27 8.28
N ASP A 85 4.35 -26.27 7.09
CA ASP A 85 4.94 -26.73 5.83
C ASP A 85 5.09 -25.64 4.79
N PHE A 86 5.44 -24.41 5.17
CA PHE A 86 5.89 -23.42 4.18
C PHE A 86 7.20 -23.92 3.56
N LYS A 87 7.06 -24.71 2.51
CA LYS A 87 8.17 -25.06 1.64
C LYS A 87 8.33 -23.92 0.62
N SER A 88 9.58 -23.56 0.33
CA SER A 88 9.92 -22.62 -0.76
C SER A 88 9.65 -23.26 -2.14
N GLU A 89 8.48 -23.88 -2.29
CA GLU A 89 8.06 -24.56 -3.53
C GLU A 89 7.35 -23.60 -4.46
N MET A 90 7.62 -23.72 -5.76
CA MET A 90 6.91 -22.99 -6.80
C MET A 90 5.50 -23.52 -6.98
N ARG A 91 4.49 -22.63 -6.93
CA ARG A 91 3.07 -22.98 -7.08
C ARG A 91 2.41 -22.21 -8.22
N GLU A 92 1.35 -22.76 -8.79
CA GLU A 92 0.51 -22.10 -9.79
C GLU A 92 -0.58 -21.27 -9.09
N VAL A 93 -1.06 -20.22 -9.76
CA VAL A 93 -2.15 -19.36 -9.24
C VAL A 93 -3.49 -19.86 -9.81
N SER A 94 -4.44 -20.22 -8.94
CA SER A 94 -5.65 -20.99 -9.29
C SER A 94 -6.97 -20.21 -9.35
N THR A 95 -7.01 -18.95 -8.88
CA THR A 95 -8.27 -18.20 -8.63
C THR A 95 -8.74 -17.27 -9.75
N LEU A 96 -8.30 -17.47 -10.99
CA LEU A 96 -8.51 -16.52 -12.09
C LEU A 96 -9.99 -16.26 -12.43
N ALA A 97 -10.84 -17.28 -12.46
CA ALA A 97 -12.27 -17.13 -12.83
C ALA A 97 -13.04 -16.24 -11.83
N LEU A 98 -12.87 -16.50 -10.53
CA LEU A 98 -13.49 -15.70 -9.46
C LEU A 98 -13.00 -14.23 -9.49
N GLN A 99 -11.73 -14.01 -9.85
CA GLN A 99 -11.19 -12.65 -9.97
C GLN A 99 -11.83 -11.85 -11.10
N ILE A 100 -12.13 -12.49 -12.22
CA ILE A 100 -12.82 -11.85 -13.36
C ILE A 100 -14.23 -11.44 -12.93
N GLU A 101 -15.00 -12.33 -12.30
CA GLU A 101 -16.33 -12.05 -11.77
C GLU A 101 -16.34 -10.82 -10.83
N ILE A 102 -15.43 -10.80 -9.86
CA ILE A 102 -15.32 -9.67 -8.91
C ILE A 102 -14.90 -8.37 -9.60
N HIS A 103 -14.04 -8.46 -10.62
CA HIS A 103 -13.63 -7.28 -11.38
C HIS A 103 -14.79 -6.70 -12.19
N GLU A 104 -15.60 -7.53 -12.81
CA GLU A 104 -16.80 -7.12 -13.54
C GLU A 104 -17.83 -6.48 -12.58
N ALA A 105 -18.03 -7.05 -11.40
CA ALA A 105 -18.87 -6.46 -10.36
C ALA A 105 -18.34 -5.09 -9.89
N ALA A 106 -17.02 -4.89 -9.84
CA ALA A 106 -16.42 -3.62 -9.42
C ALA A 106 -16.66 -2.45 -10.39
N ILE A 107 -17.04 -2.71 -11.64
CA ILE A 107 -17.36 -1.69 -12.65
C ILE A 107 -18.82 -1.26 -12.58
N ASN A 108 -19.68 -2.04 -11.93
CA ASN A 108 -21.11 -1.76 -11.82
C ASN A 108 -21.36 -0.58 -10.86
N SER A 109 -21.69 0.59 -11.42
CA SER A 109 -21.92 1.84 -10.66
C SER A 109 -23.12 1.83 -9.70
N LYS A 110 -23.96 0.77 -9.76
CA LYS A 110 -25.12 0.63 -8.87
C LYS A 110 -24.79 -0.04 -7.54
N LEU A 111 -23.57 -0.58 -7.40
CA LEU A 111 -23.14 -1.27 -6.20
C LEU A 111 -22.46 -0.31 -5.21
N ILE A 112 -22.59 -0.62 -3.91
CA ILE A 112 -21.81 0.01 -2.85
C ILE A 112 -20.37 -0.54 -2.92
N HIS A 113 -19.41 0.29 -3.32
CA HIS A 113 -18.04 -0.13 -3.59
C HIS A 113 -17.17 -0.21 -2.32
N LEU A 114 -17.27 -1.30 -1.57
CA LEU A 114 -16.37 -1.59 -0.45
C LEU A 114 -15.12 -2.38 -0.86
N GLY A 115 -15.09 -2.99 -2.06
CA GLY A 115 -13.98 -3.86 -2.52
C GLY A 115 -12.90 -3.16 -3.33
N SER A 116 -13.25 -2.21 -4.17
CA SER A 116 -12.30 -1.51 -5.07
C SER A 116 -11.47 -0.47 -4.34
N ILE A 117 -10.15 -0.67 -4.24
CA ILE A 117 -9.25 0.32 -3.62
C ILE A 117 -9.02 1.50 -4.54
N GLN A 118 -9.85 2.53 -4.37
CA GLN A 118 -9.77 3.81 -5.08
C GLN A 118 -10.22 4.96 -4.18
N LEU A 119 -9.76 6.17 -4.52
CA LEU A 119 -10.17 7.39 -3.86
C LEU A 119 -11.60 7.76 -4.26
N SER A 120 -12.33 8.36 -3.34
CA SER A 120 -13.57 9.06 -3.64
C SER A 120 -13.32 10.22 -4.62
N SER A 121 -14.29 10.49 -5.50
CA SER A 121 -14.20 11.55 -6.51
C SER A 121 -13.99 12.95 -5.90
N ASN A 122 -14.49 13.20 -4.67
CA ASN A 122 -14.29 14.46 -3.97
C ASN A 122 -12.86 14.67 -3.43
N LEU A 123 -12.05 13.61 -3.35
CA LEU A 123 -10.64 13.68 -3.01
C LEU A 123 -9.74 13.92 -4.24
N VAL A 124 -10.27 13.77 -5.44
CA VAL A 124 -9.52 14.03 -6.68
C VAL A 124 -9.55 15.54 -6.98
N PRO A 125 -8.40 16.20 -7.17
CA PRO A 125 -8.33 17.65 -7.42
C PRO A 125 -8.66 18.00 -8.87
N ALA A 126 -9.84 17.58 -9.36
CA ALA A 126 -10.23 17.62 -10.78
C ALA A 126 -10.07 19.01 -11.43
N LYS A 127 -10.45 20.09 -10.72
CA LYS A 127 -10.30 21.47 -11.22
C LYS A 127 -8.83 21.86 -11.40
N ALA A 128 -7.96 21.49 -10.47
CA ALA A 128 -6.53 21.78 -10.54
C ALA A 128 -5.86 20.97 -11.66
N LEU A 129 -6.21 19.69 -11.79
CA LEU A 129 -5.75 18.84 -12.89
C LEU A 129 -6.16 19.38 -14.26
N SER A 130 -7.42 19.82 -14.41
CA SER A 130 -7.91 20.42 -15.66
C SER A 130 -7.11 21.68 -16.02
N ARG A 131 -6.87 22.59 -15.06
CA ARG A 131 -6.04 23.78 -15.28
C ARG A 131 -4.61 23.43 -15.70
N SER A 132 -4.00 22.45 -15.06
CA SER A 132 -2.64 22.00 -15.37
C SER A 132 -2.54 21.45 -16.79
N ILE A 133 -3.49 20.62 -17.20
CA ILE A 133 -3.56 20.10 -18.59
C ILE A 133 -3.71 21.26 -19.57
N GLN A 134 -4.62 22.21 -19.31
CA GLN A 134 -4.83 23.37 -20.18
C GLN A 134 -3.57 24.24 -20.31
N ARG A 135 -2.86 24.52 -19.18
CA ARG A 135 -1.59 25.25 -19.20
C ARG A 135 -0.55 24.51 -20.04
N ALA A 136 -0.39 23.21 -19.80
CA ALA A 136 0.58 22.39 -20.52
C ALA A 136 0.31 22.39 -22.03
N LEU A 137 -0.93 22.17 -22.46
CA LEU A 137 -1.31 22.15 -23.87
C LEU A 137 -1.16 23.50 -24.55
N LYS A 138 -1.43 24.61 -23.85
CA LYS A 138 -1.23 25.97 -24.38
C LYS A 138 0.21 26.24 -24.82
N TYR A 139 1.17 25.63 -24.16
CA TYR A 139 2.60 25.82 -24.43
C TYR A 139 3.25 24.61 -25.12
N SER A 140 2.45 23.61 -25.52
CA SER A 140 2.92 22.46 -26.29
C SER A 140 3.31 22.85 -27.70
N LYS A 141 4.31 22.15 -28.22
CA LYS A 141 4.75 22.28 -29.61
C LYS A 141 4.06 21.22 -30.49
N PRO A 142 3.99 21.42 -31.82
CA PRO A 142 3.44 20.40 -32.74
C PRO A 142 4.10 19.02 -32.56
N GLU A 143 5.40 18.98 -32.23
CA GLU A 143 6.17 17.75 -32.03
C GLU A 143 5.68 16.94 -30.81
N ASP A 144 5.11 17.60 -29.81
CA ASP A 144 4.55 16.94 -28.62
C ASP A 144 3.30 16.10 -28.94
N PHE A 145 2.71 16.27 -30.13
CA PHE A 145 1.57 15.48 -30.62
C PHE A 145 1.98 14.35 -31.56
N LEU A 146 3.27 14.17 -31.80
CA LEU A 146 3.83 13.03 -32.52
C LEU A 146 4.23 11.93 -31.53
N TYR A 147 4.76 10.82 -32.07
CA TYR A 147 5.34 9.80 -31.20
C TYR A 147 6.48 10.38 -30.35
N SER A 148 6.26 10.41 -29.04
CA SER A 148 7.26 10.88 -28.09
C SER A 148 8.38 9.87 -27.87
N ASP A 149 9.41 10.29 -27.14
CA ASP A 149 10.43 9.38 -26.62
C ASP A 149 9.76 8.18 -25.92
N ARG A 150 10.15 6.97 -26.29
CA ARG A 150 9.64 5.73 -25.71
C ARG A 150 9.92 5.61 -24.20
N GLN A 151 10.89 6.35 -23.71
CA GLN A 151 11.15 6.49 -22.28
C GLN A 151 10.12 7.39 -21.58
N GLY A 152 9.36 8.14 -22.34
CA GLY A 152 8.42 9.16 -21.86
C GLY A 152 9.01 10.56 -21.89
N HIS A 153 8.13 11.57 -21.83
CA HIS A 153 8.50 12.97 -22.00
C HIS A 153 9.45 13.44 -20.90
N ILE A 154 10.55 14.11 -21.28
CA ILE A 154 11.62 14.53 -20.37
C ILE A 154 11.09 15.41 -19.22
N ARG A 155 10.16 16.34 -19.50
CA ARG A 155 9.59 17.23 -18.48
C ARG A 155 8.91 16.47 -17.34
N LEU A 156 8.25 15.34 -17.64
CA LEU A 156 7.64 14.52 -16.57
C LEU A 156 8.70 13.78 -15.76
N ARG A 157 9.72 13.25 -16.43
CA ARG A 157 10.83 12.57 -15.77
C ARG A 157 11.59 13.51 -14.83
N GLU A 158 11.86 14.75 -15.26
CA GLU A 158 12.46 15.80 -14.43
C GLU A 158 11.54 16.20 -13.27
N ALA A 159 10.23 16.33 -13.51
CA ALA A 159 9.27 16.67 -12.47
C ALA A 159 9.20 15.59 -11.37
N LEU A 160 9.19 14.31 -11.75
CA LEU A 160 9.19 13.20 -10.80
C LEU A 160 10.51 13.16 -10.00
N SER A 161 11.65 13.30 -10.67
CA SER A 161 12.96 13.35 -10.04
C SER A 161 13.04 14.48 -8.99
N ALA A 162 12.59 15.69 -9.35
CA ALA A 162 12.56 16.84 -8.45
C ALA A 162 11.60 16.62 -7.28
N HIS A 163 10.42 16.03 -7.52
CA HIS A 163 9.44 15.73 -6.48
C HIS A 163 9.99 14.78 -5.42
N TRP A 164 10.62 13.69 -5.84
CA TRP A 164 11.19 12.71 -4.91
C TRP A 164 12.43 13.22 -4.19
N ALA A 165 13.23 14.08 -4.83
CA ALA A 165 14.40 14.70 -4.21
C ALA A 165 14.03 15.55 -2.97
N GLU A 166 12.85 16.17 -2.94
CA GLU A 166 12.33 16.89 -1.76
C GLU A 166 12.15 15.97 -0.54
N ASP A 167 11.93 14.67 -0.75
CA ASP A 167 11.79 13.66 0.31
C ASP A 167 13.09 12.86 0.53
N GLY A 168 14.21 13.28 -0.08
CA GLY A 168 15.54 12.66 0.05
C GLY A 168 15.79 11.46 -0.86
N PHE A 169 14.87 11.18 -1.80
CA PHE A 169 15.01 10.11 -2.77
C PHE A 169 15.46 10.65 -4.14
N HIS A 170 16.74 10.48 -4.48
CA HIS A 170 17.36 11.05 -5.65
C HIS A 170 17.51 10.02 -6.78
N ILE A 171 16.80 10.21 -7.89
CA ILE A 171 16.93 9.41 -9.11
C ILE A 171 17.15 10.35 -10.31
N SER A 172 18.14 10.03 -11.15
CA SER A 172 18.34 10.76 -12.40
C SER A 172 17.14 10.59 -13.33
N PRO A 173 16.64 11.66 -13.98
CA PRO A 173 15.59 11.59 -15.00
C PRO A 173 15.90 10.60 -16.13
N GLU A 174 17.16 10.32 -16.40
CA GLU A 174 17.60 9.37 -17.43
C GLU A 174 17.33 7.89 -17.05
N LEU A 175 17.12 7.60 -15.78
CA LEU A 175 16.77 6.27 -15.30
C LEU A 175 15.26 6.06 -15.17
N ILE A 176 14.46 7.13 -15.33
CA ILE A 176 12.99 7.09 -15.19
C ILE A 176 12.35 6.80 -16.55
N TYR A 177 11.46 5.84 -16.58
CA TYR A 177 10.64 5.45 -17.72
C TYR A 177 9.17 5.64 -17.39
N ILE A 178 8.44 6.28 -18.28
CA ILE A 178 7.00 6.50 -18.11
C ILE A 178 6.22 5.34 -18.76
N SER A 179 5.15 4.92 -18.11
CA SER A 179 4.31 3.79 -18.53
C SER A 179 2.82 4.10 -18.40
N ASN A 180 1.97 3.20 -18.90
CA ASN A 180 0.51 3.32 -18.84
C ASN A 180 -0.08 2.84 -17.48
N GLY A 181 0.61 3.11 -16.39
CA GLY A 181 0.23 2.73 -15.02
C GLY A 181 1.10 1.63 -14.44
N CYS A 182 0.94 1.33 -13.14
CA CYS A 182 1.80 0.41 -12.40
C CYS A 182 1.69 -1.04 -12.90
N MET A 183 0.48 -1.59 -13.02
CA MET A 183 0.29 -2.98 -13.45
C MET A 183 0.91 -3.32 -14.81
N PRO A 184 0.75 -2.52 -15.89
CA PRO A 184 1.49 -2.74 -17.13
C PRO A 184 3.01 -2.68 -16.95
N THR A 185 3.50 -1.81 -16.07
CA THR A 185 4.92 -1.74 -15.72
C THR A 185 5.42 -3.05 -15.12
N LEU A 186 4.72 -3.54 -14.09
CA LEU A 186 5.06 -4.81 -13.42
C LEU A 186 5.08 -5.96 -14.41
N ALA A 187 4.06 -6.06 -15.29
CA ALA A 187 3.98 -7.10 -16.31
C ALA A 187 5.18 -7.06 -17.28
N VAL A 188 5.55 -5.86 -17.75
CA VAL A 188 6.72 -5.68 -18.63
C VAL A 188 8.02 -6.09 -17.92
N MET A 189 8.19 -5.73 -16.64
CA MET A 189 9.37 -6.09 -15.86
C MET A 189 9.44 -7.60 -15.63
N ILE A 190 8.35 -8.23 -15.19
CA ILE A 190 8.27 -9.69 -15.01
C ILE A 190 8.62 -10.42 -16.32
N GLN A 191 7.99 -10.06 -17.43
CA GLN A 191 8.26 -10.68 -18.74
C GLN A 191 9.69 -10.45 -19.23
N SER A 192 10.34 -9.37 -18.79
CA SER A 192 11.71 -9.06 -19.23
C SER A 192 12.75 -9.80 -18.41
N LEU A 193 12.46 -10.08 -17.14
CA LEU A 193 13.40 -10.68 -16.19
C LEU A 193 13.17 -12.19 -15.98
N THR A 194 12.02 -12.71 -16.43
CA THR A 194 11.64 -14.12 -16.24
C THR A 194 11.12 -14.75 -17.54
N SER A 195 11.11 -16.06 -17.60
CA SER A 195 10.49 -16.89 -18.64
C SER A 195 9.24 -17.58 -18.10
N GLU A 196 8.41 -18.16 -18.98
CA GLU A 196 7.27 -18.99 -18.57
C GLU A 196 7.73 -20.16 -17.70
N GLY A 197 6.97 -20.42 -16.64
CA GLY A 197 7.30 -21.45 -15.65
C GLY A 197 8.31 -21.00 -14.56
N ASP A 198 8.98 -19.86 -14.73
CA ASP A 198 9.86 -19.31 -13.67
C ASP A 198 9.07 -18.91 -12.43
N GLY A 199 9.69 -19.09 -11.25
CA GLY A 199 9.16 -18.63 -9.97
C GLY A 199 9.40 -17.15 -9.74
N VAL A 200 8.42 -16.50 -9.10
CA VAL A 200 8.50 -15.14 -8.58
C VAL A 200 8.22 -15.17 -7.08
N ILE A 201 9.12 -14.63 -6.27
CA ILE A 201 8.95 -14.55 -4.82
C ILE A 201 7.96 -13.41 -4.51
N VAL A 202 6.92 -13.70 -3.72
CA VAL A 202 5.88 -12.75 -3.33
C VAL A 202 5.54 -12.92 -1.85
N PRO A 203 5.17 -11.84 -1.12
CA PRO A 203 4.58 -12.00 0.21
C PRO A 203 3.19 -12.65 0.12
N THR A 204 2.73 -13.29 1.18
CA THR A 204 1.37 -13.80 1.30
C THR A 204 0.77 -13.37 2.65
N PRO A 205 -0.44 -12.73 2.69
CA PRO A 205 -1.30 -12.41 1.54
C PRO A 205 -0.69 -11.34 0.64
N ASN A 206 -1.02 -11.41 -0.67
CA ASN A 206 -0.55 -10.44 -1.65
C ASN A 206 -1.71 -9.85 -2.45
N TYR A 207 -1.50 -8.70 -3.07
CA TYR A 207 -2.50 -8.06 -3.92
C TYR A 207 -2.95 -9.01 -5.04
N ASN A 208 -4.25 -9.29 -5.06
CA ASN A 208 -4.87 -10.21 -6.01
C ASN A 208 -4.56 -9.88 -7.48
N GLY A 209 -4.49 -8.60 -7.85
CA GLY A 209 -4.12 -8.20 -9.21
C GLY A 209 -2.70 -8.60 -9.60
N GLN A 210 -1.74 -8.61 -8.66
CA GLN A 210 -0.38 -9.11 -8.92
C GLN A 210 -0.37 -10.62 -9.12
N LEU A 211 -1.10 -11.38 -8.29
CA LEU A 211 -1.22 -12.83 -8.44
C LEU A 211 -1.87 -13.18 -9.79
N GLN A 212 -2.96 -12.50 -10.16
CA GLN A 212 -3.60 -12.65 -11.46
C GLN A 212 -2.66 -12.37 -12.63
N MET A 213 -1.87 -11.30 -12.54
CA MET A 213 -0.88 -10.96 -13.56
C MET A 213 0.16 -12.07 -13.71
N LEU A 214 0.67 -12.61 -12.59
CA LEU A 214 1.63 -13.71 -12.62
C LEU A 214 1.03 -14.98 -13.26
N ALA A 215 -0.23 -15.32 -12.93
CA ALA A 215 -0.95 -16.41 -13.55
C ALA A 215 -1.10 -16.24 -15.07
N LEU A 216 -1.57 -15.07 -15.52
CA LEU A 216 -1.74 -14.75 -16.94
C LEU A 216 -0.41 -14.78 -17.72
N LEU A 217 0.69 -14.53 -17.04
CA LEU A 217 2.04 -14.61 -17.61
C LEU A 217 2.65 -16.02 -17.49
N ASN A 218 1.92 -17.01 -17.00
CA ASN A 218 2.40 -18.37 -16.73
C ASN A 218 3.64 -18.37 -15.81
N ARG A 219 3.63 -17.52 -14.75
CA ARG A 219 4.67 -17.51 -13.72
C ARG A 219 4.16 -18.25 -12.49
N LYS A 220 5.05 -19.04 -11.88
CA LYS A 220 4.81 -19.67 -10.59
C LYS A 220 5.14 -18.69 -9.47
N ILE A 221 4.56 -18.91 -8.30
CA ILE A 221 4.85 -18.09 -7.12
C ILE A 221 5.62 -18.90 -6.09
N VAL A 222 6.50 -18.18 -5.37
CA VAL A 222 7.17 -18.64 -4.15
C VAL A 222 6.72 -17.72 -3.03
N GLU A 223 5.85 -18.20 -2.15
CA GLU A 223 5.23 -17.39 -1.13
C GLU A 223 6.12 -17.25 0.11
N ILE A 224 6.19 -16.04 0.67
CA ILE A 224 6.78 -15.76 1.97
C ILE A 224 5.71 -15.24 2.93
N PRO A 225 5.56 -15.80 4.15
CA PRO A 225 4.54 -15.37 5.09
C PRO A 225 4.72 -13.91 5.49
N ALA A 226 3.60 -13.18 5.56
CA ALA A 226 3.56 -11.80 5.99
C ALA A 226 2.47 -11.59 7.05
N ASN A 227 2.66 -10.56 7.88
CA ASN A 227 1.73 -10.08 8.89
C ASN A 227 1.63 -8.54 8.83
N THR A 228 0.93 -7.92 9.77
CA THR A 228 0.78 -6.46 9.83
C THR A 228 2.06 -5.69 10.18
N GLU A 229 3.14 -6.37 10.55
CA GLU A 229 4.45 -5.78 10.84
C GLU A 229 5.44 -5.90 9.67
N GLY A 230 5.19 -6.83 8.72
CA GLY A 230 6.04 -7.09 7.56
C GLY A 230 6.01 -8.55 7.16
N PHE A 231 7.03 -9.01 6.47
CA PHE A 231 7.20 -10.41 6.10
C PHE A 231 8.47 -11.00 6.72
N ASP A 232 8.52 -12.33 6.78
CA ASP A 232 9.62 -13.07 7.37
C ASP A 232 10.91 -12.93 6.54
N MET A 233 11.85 -12.11 7.02
CA MET A 233 13.12 -11.84 6.36
C MET A 233 14.04 -13.06 6.24
N VAL A 234 13.93 -14.03 7.15
CA VAL A 234 14.70 -15.28 7.10
C VAL A 234 14.17 -16.14 5.95
N ARG A 235 12.85 -16.24 5.83
CA ARG A 235 12.22 -16.98 4.73
C ARG A 235 12.44 -16.29 3.38
N LEU A 236 12.47 -14.95 3.33
CA LEU A 236 12.85 -14.23 2.13
C LEU A 236 14.27 -14.60 1.69
N GLU A 237 15.23 -14.60 2.61
CA GLU A 237 16.62 -14.98 2.31
C GLU A 237 16.71 -16.44 1.81
N HIS A 238 16.03 -17.38 2.47
CA HIS A 238 15.96 -18.79 2.02
C HIS A 238 15.31 -18.91 0.63
N ALA A 239 14.21 -18.19 0.38
CA ALA A 239 13.55 -18.20 -0.92
C ALA A 239 14.46 -17.71 -2.03
N MET A 240 15.21 -16.62 -1.82
CA MET A 240 16.20 -16.12 -2.77
C MET A 240 17.34 -17.10 -3.02
N GLN A 241 17.75 -17.85 -1.99
CA GLN A 241 18.86 -18.78 -2.05
C GLN A 241 18.48 -20.12 -2.71
N GLU A 242 17.29 -20.66 -2.41
CA GLU A 242 16.98 -22.07 -2.65
C GLU A 242 15.93 -22.29 -3.74
N SER A 243 15.02 -21.33 -3.98
CA SER A 243 13.90 -21.54 -4.92
C SER A 243 14.30 -21.48 -6.38
N GLY A 244 15.48 -20.95 -6.72
CA GLY A 244 15.88 -20.66 -8.08
C GLY A 244 15.15 -19.47 -8.73
N ALA A 245 14.27 -18.79 -7.98
CA ALA A 245 13.57 -17.60 -8.45
C ALA A 245 14.55 -16.44 -8.67
N LYS A 246 14.43 -15.78 -9.82
CA LYS A 246 15.30 -14.65 -10.20
C LYS A 246 14.71 -13.30 -9.86
N VAL A 247 13.46 -13.28 -9.41
CA VAL A 247 12.69 -12.05 -9.17
C VAL A 247 11.88 -12.19 -7.89
N CYS A 248 11.92 -11.11 -7.09
CA CYS A 248 10.96 -10.84 -6.01
C CYS A 248 10.05 -9.69 -6.44
N LEU A 249 8.74 -9.83 -6.26
CA LEU A 249 7.77 -8.75 -6.46
C LEU A 249 7.25 -8.33 -5.07
N LEU A 250 7.68 -7.16 -4.61
CA LEU A 250 7.46 -6.70 -3.24
C LEU A 250 6.78 -5.32 -3.20
N THR A 251 5.92 -5.12 -2.21
CA THR A 251 5.38 -3.82 -1.82
C THR A 251 5.88 -3.52 -0.41
N ALA A 252 6.92 -2.71 -0.29
CA ALA A 252 7.58 -2.42 0.99
C ALA A 252 6.86 -1.34 1.81
N ASN A 253 6.12 -0.46 1.14
CA ASN A 253 5.43 0.68 1.73
C ASN A 253 3.92 0.49 1.64
N PHE A 254 3.25 0.33 2.79
CA PHE A 254 1.78 0.24 2.90
C PHE A 254 1.16 -0.86 2.05
N GLN A 255 1.69 -2.07 2.22
CA GLN A 255 1.31 -3.26 1.44
C GLN A 255 -0.20 -3.51 1.44
N ASN A 256 -0.73 -3.92 0.30
CA ASN A 256 -2.11 -4.35 0.14
C ASN A 256 -2.16 -5.89 0.16
N PRO A 257 -2.86 -6.53 1.15
CA PRO A 257 -3.91 -5.94 1.97
C PRO A 257 -3.50 -5.54 3.40
N LEU A 258 -2.34 -5.93 3.90
CA LEU A 258 -1.98 -5.88 5.33
C LEU A 258 -1.69 -4.46 5.86
N GLY A 259 -1.24 -3.55 4.99
CA GLY A 259 -0.97 -2.16 5.38
C GLY A 259 0.37 -1.93 6.05
N PHE A 260 1.24 -2.92 6.16
CA PHE A 260 2.57 -2.74 6.75
C PHE A 260 3.46 -1.80 5.93
N CYS A 261 4.40 -1.18 6.60
CA CYS A 261 5.50 -0.45 5.99
C CYS A 261 6.80 -0.95 6.61
N LEU A 262 7.67 -1.54 5.80
CA LEU A 262 8.96 -2.06 6.26
C LEU A 262 9.83 -0.93 6.80
N SER A 263 10.62 -1.26 7.81
CA SER A 263 11.63 -0.35 8.35
C SER A 263 12.75 -0.10 7.33
N ASN A 264 13.48 1.00 7.51
CA ASN A 264 14.63 1.31 6.68
C ASN A 264 15.71 0.21 6.73
N ALA A 265 15.91 -0.42 7.89
CA ALA A 265 16.87 -1.52 8.04
C ALA A 265 16.46 -2.78 7.27
N GLU A 266 15.16 -3.11 7.23
CA GLU A 266 14.66 -4.23 6.43
C GLU A 266 14.81 -3.95 4.94
N LYS A 267 14.49 -2.75 4.48
CA LYS A 267 14.65 -2.34 3.07
C LYS A 267 16.10 -2.39 2.63
N GLU A 268 17.03 -1.89 3.46
CA GLU A 268 18.47 -2.00 3.23
C GLU A 268 18.92 -3.47 3.15
N LYS A 269 18.43 -4.32 4.08
CA LYS A 269 18.72 -5.76 4.07
C LYS A 269 18.21 -6.42 2.80
N ILE A 270 17.01 -6.07 2.31
CA ILE A 270 16.47 -6.60 1.05
C ILE A 270 17.35 -6.22 -0.13
N ALA A 271 17.80 -4.97 -0.23
CA ALA A 271 18.71 -4.55 -1.29
C ALA A 271 20.03 -5.31 -1.26
N GLN A 272 20.59 -5.56 -0.07
CA GLN A 272 21.81 -6.39 0.12
C GLN A 272 21.58 -7.84 -0.29
N LEU A 273 20.43 -8.46 0.10
CA LEU A 273 20.08 -9.83 -0.28
C LEU A 273 19.88 -9.96 -1.80
N ALA A 274 19.21 -9.00 -2.43
CA ALA A 274 19.02 -8.94 -3.88
C ALA A 274 20.36 -9.00 -4.62
N ALA A 275 21.34 -8.23 -4.16
CA ALA A 275 22.68 -8.24 -4.71
C ALA A 275 23.45 -9.54 -4.43
N LYS A 276 23.38 -10.06 -3.19
CA LYS A 276 24.04 -11.28 -2.74
C LYS A 276 23.62 -12.49 -3.56
N TYR A 277 22.31 -12.65 -3.77
CA TYR A 277 21.74 -13.80 -4.47
C TYR A 277 21.45 -13.55 -5.96
N GLN A 278 21.78 -12.35 -6.46
CA GLN A 278 21.52 -11.93 -7.85
C GLN A 278 20.03 -12.09 -8.25
N CYS A 279 19.15 -11.86 -7.28
CA CYS A 279 17.69 -11.92 -7.41
C CYS A 279 17.17 -10.49 -7.54
N TYR A 280 16.54 -10.14 -8.67
CA TYR A 280 16.00 -8.80 -8.87
C TYR A 280 14.78 -8.56 -7.98
N VAL A 281 14.70 -7.38 -7.39
CA VAL A 281 13.51 -6.91 -6.68
C VAL A 281 12.76 -5.94 -7.60
N ILE A 282 11.51 -6.28 -7.93
CA ILE A 282 10.57 -5.35 -8.52
C ILE A 282 9.76 -4.77 -7.37
N GLU A 283 10.01 -3.51 -7.04
CA GLU A 283 9.32 -2.82 -5.95
C GLU A 283 8.09 -2.09 -6.48
N ASP A 284 6.90 -2.51 -6.04
CA ASP A 284 5.63 -1.81 -6.28
C ASP A 284 5.38 -0.80 -5.18
N ASP A 285 5.73 0.47 -5.42
CA ASP A 285 5.61 1.56 -4.45
C ASP A 285 4.40 2.47 -4.72
N ILE A 286 3.30 1.87 -5.18
CA ILE A 286 2.10 2.61 -5.63
C ILE A 286 1.41 3.39 -4.50
N TYR A 287 1.63 3.02 -3.22
CA TYR A 287 0.98 3.63 -2.07
C TYR A 287 1.87 4.61 -1.30
N ALA A 288 3.16 4.79 -1.64
CA ALA A 288 4.08 5.62 -0.88
C ALA A 288 3.58 7.05 -0.64
N GLU A 289 2.93 7.65 -1.64
CA GLU A 289 2.37 9.00 -1.54
C GLU A 289 1.12 9.07 -0.64
N CYS A 290 0.50 7.93 -0.31
CA CYS A 290 -0.65 7.83 0.60
C CYS A 290 -0.23 7.64 2.07
N SER A 291 1.00 7.96 2.41
CA SER A 291 1.50 8.00 3.80
C SER A 291 0.63 8.91 4.67
N PHE A 292 0.36 8.52 5.91
CA PHE A 292 -0.29 9.41 6.89
C PHE A 292 0.71 10.37 7.54
N SER A 293 2.01 10.13 7.35
CA SER A 293 3.07 11.06 7.73
C SER A 293 3.24 12.19 6.72
N ALA A 294 3.83 13.31 7.13
CA ALA A 294 4.14 14.44 6.25
C ALA A 294 5.07 14.05 5.10
N GLN A 295 6.00 13.12 5.35
CA GLN A 295 6.94 12.60 4.35
C GLN A 295 6.54 11.19 3.92
N ARG A 296 6.81 10.87 2.66
CA ARG A 296 6.71 9.50 2.18
C ARG A 296 7.85 8.64 2.73
N PRO A 297 7.65 7.34 2.96
CA PRO A 297 8.74 6.43 3.28
C PRO A 297 9.68 6.26 2.07
N LEU A 298 10.96 6.04 2.35
CA LEU A 298 11.94 5.73 1.31
C LEU A 298 11.68 4.32 0.74
N PRO A 299 11.87 4.11 -0.57
CA PRO A 299 11.74 2.80 -1.20
C PRO A 299 12.99 1.93 -0.96
N ILE A 300 12.90 0.62 -1.24
CA ILE A 300 14.05 -0.31 -1.20
C ILE A 300 15.17 0.17 -2.14
N GLN A 301 14.78 0.70 -3.30
CA GLN A 301 15.71 1.19 -4.33
C GLN A 301 16.68 2.26 -3.80
N TYR A 302 16.32 3.01 -2.75
CA TYR A 302 17.20 3.98 -2.11
C TYR A 302 18.52 3.37 -1.61
N TRP A 303 18.48 2.11 -1.16
CA TRP A 303 19.65 1.38 -0.65
C TRP A 303 20.33 0.50 -1.71
N ASP A 304 19.81 0.45 -2.95
CA ASP A 304 20.38 -0.38 -4.00
C ASP A 304 21.63 0.25 -4.63
N GLN A 305 22.79 -0.22 -4.23
CA GLN A 305 24.09 0.21 -4.76
C GLN A 305 24.56 -0.63 -5.96
N GLN A 306 23.94 -1.81 -6.21
CA GLN A 306 24.41 -2.76 -7.21
C GLN A 306 23.49 -2.94 -8.42
N GLY A 307 22.35 -2.26 -8.41
CA GLY A 307 21.41 -2.25 -9.53
C GLY A 307 20.54 -3.51 -9.64
N TYR A 308 20.07 -4.04 -8.52
CA TYR A 308 19.16 -5.17 -8.47
C TYR A 308 17.72 -4.79 -8.13
N VAL A 309 17.42 -3.51 -7.85
CA VAL A 309 16.06 -3.06 -7.52
C VAL A 309 15.49 -2.20 -8.63
N VAL A 310 14.35 -2.63 -9.18
CA VAL A 310 13.54 -1.86 -10.13
C VAL A 310 12.41 -1.21 -9.33
N TYR A 311 12.44 0.11 -9.21
CA TYR A 311 11.41 0.88 -8.53
C TYR A 311 10.24 1.16 -9.48
N CYS A 312 9.01 0.84 -9.07
CA CYS A 312 7.79 1.05 -9.84
C CYS A 312 6.76 1.84 -9.05
N GLY A 313 5.98 2.67 -9.74
CA GLY A 313 4.91 3.43 -9.09
C GLY A 313 3.93 4.05 -10.09
N SER A 314 2.94 4.77 -9.56
CA SER A 314 1.91 5.44 -10.37
C SER A 314 1.17 6.48 -9.53
N VAL A 315 0.56 7.47 -10.17
CA VAL A 315 -0.36 8.42 -9.54
C VAL A 315 -1.76 7.86 -9.27
N SER A 316 -2.02 6.59 -9.61
CA SER A 316 -3.37 6.01 -9.58
C SER A 316 -4.01 5.98 -8.20
N LYS A 317 -3.23 5.87 -7.12
CA LYS A 317 -3.73 5.75 -5.74
C LYS A 317 -3.69 7.05 -4.96
N SER A 318 -2.84 8.00 -5.36
CA SER A 318 -2.67 9.29 -4.69
C SER A 318 -3.34 10.46 -5.42
N LEU A 319 -3.71 10.28 -6.70
CA LEU A 319 -4.25 11.37 -7.51
C LEU A 319 -5.48 10.92 -8.32
N SER A 320 -5.29 10.12 -9.36
CA SER A 320 -6.39 9.65 -10.20
C SER A 320 -6.00 8.40 -11.00
N PRO A 321 -6.79 7.32 -10.94
CA PRO A 321 -6.57 6.14 -11.76
C PRO A 321 -6.80 6.42 -13.25
N SER A 322 -7.59 7.43 -13.61
CA SER A 322 -7.90 7.79 -15.00
C SER A 322 -6.74 8.42 -15.75
N TYR A 323 -5.72 8.93 -15.06
CA TYR A 323 -4.52 9.46 -15.68
C TYR A 323 -3.74 8.42 -16.47
N ARG A 324 -3.81 7.17 -16.08
CA ARG A 324 -3.06 6.06 -16.69
C ARG A 324 -1.58 6.36 -16.87
N VAL A 325 -0.98 7.06 -15.90
CA VAL A 325 0.45 7.37 -15.87
C VAL A 325 1.09 6.64 -14.69
N GLY A 326 2.08 5.83 -15.00
CA GLY A 326 2.98 5.18 -14.07
C GLY A 326 4.42 5.34 -14.53
N TRP A 327 5.32 4.76 -13.79
CA TRP A 327 6.75 4.82 -14.06
C TRP A 327 7.48 3.62 -13.49
N PHE A 328 8.68 3.42 -14.00
CA PHE A 328 9.68 2.56 -13.40
C PHE A 328 11.07 3.21 -13.52
N CYS A 329 11.92 2.92 -12.57
CA CYS A 329 13.30 3.35 -12.59
C CYS A 329 14.19 2.15 -12.89
N LEU A 330 14.83 2.18 -14.04
CA LEU A 330 15.64 1.07 -14.53
C LEU A 330 17.08 1.24 -14.06
N PRO A 331 17.61 0.34 -13.23
CA PRO A 331 19.00 0.42 -12.81
C PRO A 331 19.95 0.21 -14.01
N THR A 332 21.12 0.84 -13.96
CA THR A 332 22.10 0.80 -15.04
C THR A 332 22.50 -0.62 -15.45
N ARG A 333 22.46 -1.58 -14.52
CA ARG A 333 22.72 -3.00 -14.77
C ARG A 333 21.77 -3.60 -15.81
N LEU A 334 20.52 -3.11 -15.89
CA LEU A 334 19.50 -3.59 -16.84
C LEU A 334 19.49 -2.82 -18.17
N LYS A 335 20.44 -1.89 -18.41
CA LYS A 335 20.57 -1.21 -19.71
C LYS A 335 20.59 -2.16 -20.92
N PRO A 336 21.24 -3.34 -20.89
CA PRO A 336 21.20 -4.28 -22.02
C PRO A 336 19.77 -4.78 -22.35
N MET A 337 18.85 -4.75 -21.40
CA MET A 337 17.43 -5.14 -21.59
C MET A 337 16.55 -3.99 -22.04
N HIS A 338 17.08 -2.77 -22.08
CA HIS A 338 16.36 -1.54 -22.41
C HIS A 338 15.52 -1.68 -23.69
N ALA A 339 16.11 -2.20 -24.78
CA ALA A 339 15.39 -2.38 -26.04
C ALA A 339 14.14 -3.26 -25.92
N LYS A 340 14.22 -4.36 -25.16
CA LYS A 340 13.08 -5.26 -24.93
C LYS A 340 11.98 -4.57 -24.13
N ILE A 341 12.35 -3.77 -23.15
CA ILE A 341 11.44 -3.07 -22.24
C ILE A 341 10.69 -1.97 -23.00
N ILE A 342 11.41 -1.12 -23.75
CA ILE A 342 10.80 0.00 -24.47
C ILE A 342 9.95 -0.45 -25.67
N LEU A 343 10.29 -1.56 -26.32
CA LEU A 343 9.47 -2.11 -27.41
C LEU A 343 8.10 -2.57 -26.95
N ARG A 344 7.96 -2.98 -25.68
CA ARG A 344 6.68 -3.37 -25.08
C ARG A 344 5.86 -2.16 -24.59
N ASN A 345 6.52 -1.02 -24.37
CA ASN A 345 5.89 0.23 -23.96
C ASN A 345 5.99 1.25 -25.11
N VAL A 346 5.16 1.08 -26.14
CA VAL A 346 5.29 1.80 -27.43
C VAL A 346 5.31 3.32 -27.25
N SER A 347 4.32 3.86 -26.50
CA SER A 347 4.19 5.29 -26.19
C SER A 347 3.16 5.48 -25.09
N VAL A 348 3.34 6.52 -24.29
CA VAL A 348 2.37 6.96 -23.28
C VAL A 348 1.79 8.30 -23.72
N ASN A 349 0.54 8.57 -23.41
CA ASN A 349 -0.17 9.79 -23.78
C ASN A 349 0.62 11.05 -23.38
N THR A 350 1.24 11.74 -24.35
CA THR A 350 2.10 12.91 -24.10
C THR A 350 1.35 14.08 -23.49
N PRO A 351 0.15 14.49 -23.95
CA PRO A 351 -0.65 15.52 -23.29
C PRO A 351 -0.86 15.31 -21.80
N LEU A 352 -1.13 14.07 -21.36
CA LEU A 352 -1.30 13.77 -19.96
C LEU A 352 0.03 13.78 -19.20
N GLN A 353 1.13 13.38 -19.82
CA GLN A 353 2.46 13.51 -19.23
C GLN A 353 2.83 14.98 -18.99
N LEU A 354 2.58 15.85 -19.97
CA LEU A 354 2.82 17.28 -19.86
C LEU A 354 1.94 17.94 -18.79
N GLY A 355 0.66 17.56 -18.73
CA GLY A 355 -0.26 18.03 -17.70
C GLY A 355 0.18 17.62 -16.30
N LEU A 356 0.64 16.38 -16.11
CA LEU A 356 1.15 15.91 -14.83
C LEU A 356 2.48 16.60 -14.46
N ALA A 357 3.37 16.80 -15.41
CA ALA A 357 4.62 17.53 -15.18
C ALA A 357 4.34 18.97 -14.71
N ASP A 358 3.41 19.67 -15.36
CA ASP A 358 2.97 21.01 -14.96
C ASP A 358 2.38 21.00 -13.53
N PHE A 359 1.54 19.99 -13.21
CA PHE A 359 0.93 19.84 -11.90
C PHE A 359 1.95 19.62 -10.78
N ILE A 360 3.03 18.89 -11.06
CA ILE A 360 4.13 18.67 -10.12
C ILE A 360 4.99 19.94 -9.98
N PHE A 361 5.43 20.55 -11.09
CA PHE A 361 6.29 21.73 -11.07
C PHE A 361 5.60 22.96 -10.47
N SER A 362 4.29 23.11 -10.65
CA SER A 362 3.50 24.19 -10.02
C SER A 362 3.27 23.96 -8.52
N ARG A 363 3.80 22.87 -7.94
CA ARG A 363 3.61 22.45 -6.57
C ARG A 363 2.17 22.09 -6.19
N GLU A 364 1.22 22.11 -7.14
CA GLU A 364 -0.18 21.74 -6.89
C GLU A 364 -0.28 20.28 -6.45
N TYR A 365 0.61 19.39 -6.93
CA TYR A 365 0.66 17.99 -6.49
C TYR A 365 1.06 17.88 -5.00
N ARG A 366 2.10 18.59 -4.57
CA ARG A 366 2.52 18.60 -3.16
C ARG A 366 1.44 19.18 -2.24
N GLN A 367 0.77 20.24 -2.67
CA GLN A 367 -0.37 20.82 -1.94
C GLN A 367 -1.53 19.83 -1.84
N HIS A 368 -1.82 19.11 -2.93
CA HIS A 368 -2.84 18.05 -2.92
C HIS A 368 -2.48 16.95 -1.91
N LEU A 369 -1.26 16.41 -1.93
CA LEU A 369 -0.82 15.38 -0.99
C LEU A 369 -0.89 15.84 0.46
N THR A 370 -0.49 17.09 0.74
CA THR A 370 -0.57 17.69 2.08
C THR A 370 -2.02 17.75 2.58
N ALA A 371 -2.99 17.99 1.69
CA ALA A 371 -4.40 18.02 2.02
C ALA A 371 -5.04 16.63 2.07
N LEU A 372 -4.57 15.69 1.24
CA LEU A 372 -5.11 14.34 1.10
C LEU A 372 -4.76 13.45 2.30
N ARG A 373 -3.49 13.42 2.70
CA ARG A 373 -2.95 12.52 3.73
C ARG A 373 -3.72 12.55 5.05
N PRO A 374 -3.96 13.73 5.68
CA PRO A 374 -4.73 13.78 6.92
C PRO A 374 -6.21 13.38 6.74
N LYS A 375 -6.79 13.62 5.57
CA LYS A 375 -8.17 13.18 5.27
C LYS A 375 -8.25 11.67 5.17
N LEU A 376 -7.31 11.04 4.48
CA LEU A 376 -7.24 9.57 4.41
C LEU A 376 -7.02 8.94 5.78
N GLN A 377 -6.13 9.51 6.59
CA GLN A 377 -5.91 9.06 7.96
C GLN A 377 -7.20 9.13 8.79
N GLN A 378 -7.90 10.25 8.72
CA GLN A 378 -9.18 10.43 9.42
C GLN A 378 -10.24 9.44 8.93
N GLN A 379 -10.39 9.26 7.61
CA GLN A 379 -11.35 8.30 7.05
C GLN A 379 -11.05 6.87 7.49
N VAL A 380 -9.79 6.43 7.35
CA VAL A 380 -9.38 5.10 7.81
C VAL A 380 -9.70 4.89 9.30
N GLN A 381 -9.45 5.89 10.13
CA GLN A 381 -9.78 5.81 11.55
C GLN A 381 -11.30 5.72 11.80
N GLN A 382 -12.11 6.51 11.10
CA GLN A 382 -13.57 6.46 11.20
C GLN A 382 -14.13 5.09 10.79
N TYR A 383 -13.60 4.51 9.69
CA TYR A 383 -13.98 3.16 9.27
C TYR A 383 -13.62 2.12 10.32
N ARG A 384 -12.43 2.19 10.88
CA ARG A 384 -11.98 1.24 11.91
C ARG A 384 -12.84 1.33 13.16
N GLU A 385 -13.18 2.53 13.62
CA GLU A 385 -14.06 2.75 14.77
C GLU A 385 -15.47 2.22 14.51
N PHE A 386 -16.03 2.48 13.32
CA PHE A 386 -17.36 2.00 12.97
C PHE A 386 -17.39 0.47 12.80
N ILE A 387 -16.40 -0.12 12.12
CA ILE A 387 -16.27 -1.58 11.99
C ILE A 387 -16.21 -2.22 13.38
N ALA A 388 -15.48 -1.63 14.31
CA ALA A 388 -15.42 -2.08 15.68
C ALA A 388 -16.76 -2.13 16.38
N GLN A 389 -17.53 -1.09 16.22
CA GLN A 389 -18.85 -1.00 16.77
C GLN A 389 -19.80 -2.01 16.10
N ALA A 390 -19.78 -2.06 14.76
CA ALA A 390 -20.65 -2.94 13.99
C ALA A 390 -20.42 -4.43 14.28
N PHE A 391 -19.15 -4.85 14.44
CA PHE A 391 -18.77 -6.23 14.76
C PHE A 391 -18.62 -6.51 16.26
N GLN A 392 -19.18 -5.67 17.13
CA GLN A 392 -19.16 -5.91 18.58
C GLN A 392 -19.72 -7.31 18.92
N GLY A 393 -18.98 -8.07 19.74
CA GLY A 393 -19.32 -9.45 20.10
C GLY A 393 -18.81 -10.52 19.14
N VAL A 394 -18.20 -10.13 18.01
CA VAL A 394 -17.49 -11.04 17.10
C VAL A 394 -16.00 -10.97 17.42
N ASP A 395 -15.34 -12.12 17.55
CA ASP A 395 -13.87 -12.18 17.62
C ASP A 395 -13.31 -11.98 16.20
N PHE A 396 -12.75 -10.80 15.92
CA PHE A 396 -12.14 -10.50 14.63
C PHE A 396 -10.89 -9.64 14.80
N ARG A 397 -10.06 -9.63 13.77
CA ARG A 397 -8.84 -8.83 13.71
C ARG A 397 -8.95 -7.83 12.56
N LEU A 398 -8.37 -6.66 12.73
CA LEU A 398 -8.40 -5.56 11.77
C LEU A 398 -7.04 -4.86 11.72
N ASN A 399 -6.45 -4.74 10.54
CA ASN A 399 -5.18 -4.03 10.36
C ASN A 399 -5.27 -2.55 10.76
N HIS A 400 -4.10 -1.95 11.02
CA HIS A 400 -3.96 -0.52 11.32
C HIS A 400 -2.90 0.10 10.41
N PRO A 401 -3.23 0.40 9.14
CA PRO A 401 -2.26 0.93 8.20
C PRO A 401 -1.80 2.33 8.60
N GLN A 402 -0.53 2.64 8.38
CA GLN A 402 0.07 3.97 8.57
C GLN A 402 0.12 4.79 7.27
N GLY A 403 -0.51 4.31 6.26
CA GLY A 403 -0.71 4.84 4.92
C GLY A 403 -1.53 3.84 4.13
N ASN A 404 -2.00 4.20 2.93
CA ASN A 404 -2.98 3.38 2.23
C ASN A 404 -4.37 3.47 2.91
N TYR A 405 -5.38 2.97 2.25
CA TYR A 405 -6.77 2.98 2.72
C TYR A 405 -7.45 1.62 2.48
N ALA A 406 -6.65 0.54 2.43
CA ALA A 406 -7.12 -0.84 2.44
C ALA A 406 -7.24 -1.34 3.88
N LEU A 407 -8.43 -1.81 4.23
CA LEU A 407 -8.68 -2.45 5.51
C LEU A 407 -8.82 -3.95 5.31
N TRP A 408 -8.10 -4.72 6.11
CA TRP A 408 -8.08 -6.18 6.09
C TRP A 408 -8.70 -6.70 7.38
N LEU A 409 -9.82 -7.41 7.26
CA LEU A 409 -10.53 -8.04 8.35
C LEU A 409 -10.30 -9.54 8.30
N GLN A 410 -9.97 -10.11 9.44
CA GLN A 410 -9.87 -11.56 9.65
C GLN A 410 -10.89 -11.97 10.71
N PHE A 411 -11.80 -12.84 10.33
CA PHE A 411 -12.82 -13.44 11.19
C PHE A 411 -12.33 -14.78 11.76
N PRO A 412 -13.08 -15.40 12.70
CA PRO A 412 -12.87 -16.79 13.10
C PRO A 412 -12.91 -17.74 11.88
N ASP A 413 -12.21 -18.87 11.99
CA ASP A 413 -12.03 -19.83 10.88
C ASP A 413 -13.37 -20.42 10.35
N GLN A 414 -14.43 -20.34 11.16
CA GLN A 414 -15.78 -20.76 10.78
C GLN A 414 -16.42 -19.88 9.70
N ILE A 415 -15.98 -18.64 9.56
CA ILE A 415 -16.56 -17.72 8.57
C ILE A 415 -15.94 -17.97 7.20
N ASN A 416 -16.83 -18.20 6.21
CA ASN A 416 -16.43 -18.32 4.81
C ASN A 416 -16.63 -16.98 4.09
N SER A 417 -15.54 -16.29 3.76
CA SER A 417 -15.59 -14.98 3.10
C SER A 417 -16.13 -15.01 1.68
N LEU A 418 -16.07 -16.16 1.00
CA LEU A 418 -16.69 -16.33 -0.33
C LEU A 418 -18.22 -16.37 -0.20
N ALA A 419 -18.77 -17.08 0.82
CA ALA A 419 -20.20 -17.05 1.11
C ALA A 419 -20.65 -15.63 1.50
N LEU A 420 -19.86 -14.92 2.30
CA LEU A 420 -20.12 -13.51 2.64
C LEU A 420 -20.09 -12.61 1.38
N TYR A 421 -19.20 -12.87 0.42
CA TYR A 421 -19.15 -12.15 -0.86
C TYR A 421 -20.44 -12.33 -1.67
N TYR A 422 -20.94 -13.55 -1.81
CA TYR A 422 -22.19 -13.81 -2.53
C TYR A 422 -23.41 -13.18 -1.85
N PHE A 423 -23.50 -13.29 -0.52
CA PHE A 423 -24.51 -12.57 0.25
C PHE A 423 -24.44 -11.06 0.02
N ALA A 424 -23.26 -10.47 0.11
CA ALA A 424 -23.06 -9.04 -0.11
C ALA A 424 -23.46 -8.61 -1.52
N ALA A 425 -23.11 -9.40 -2.54
CA ALA A 425 -23.47 -9.13 -3.93
C ALA A 425 -25.00 -9.09 -4.15
N GLU A 426 -25.75 -10.00 -3.51
CA GLU A 426 -27.23 -10.02 -3.52
C GLU A 426 -27.81 -8.75 -2.87
N GLN A 427 -27.12 -8.16 -1.89
CA GLN A 427 -27.50 -6.90 -1.23
C GLN A 427 -26.96 -5.65 -1.96
N GLY A 428 -26.39 -5.81 -3.13
CA GLY A 428 -25.81 -4.67 -3.90
C GLY A 428 -24.50 -4.15 -3.33
N ILE A 429 -23.76 -4.94 -2.56
CA ILE A 429 -22.49 -4.57 -1.95
C ILE A 429 -21.36 -5.31 -2.64
N ASN A 430 -20.38 -4.57 -3.17
CA ASN A 430 -19.15 -5.13 -3.70
C ASN A 430 -18.07 -5.18 -2.62
N LEU A 431 -17.54 -6.37 -2.31
CA LEU A 431 -16.38 -6.58 -1.44
C LEU A 431 -15.38 -7.55 -2.09
N VAL A 432 -14.22 -7.74 -1.49
CA VAL A 432 -13.22 -8.69 -2.01
C VAL A 432 -12.92 -9.75 -0.96
N PRO A 433 -13.26 -11.03 -1.22
CA PRO A 433 -13.00 -12.13 -0.29
C PRO A 433 -11.51 -12.47 -0.23
N GLY A 434 -11.09 -12.95 0.92
CA GLY A 434 -9.68 -13.19 1.24
C GLY A 434 -9.03 -14.31 0.41
N ILE A 435 -9.81 -15.25 -0.08
CA ILE A 435 -9.32 -16.35 -0.93
C ILE A 435 -8.52 -15.86 -2.17
N LEU A 436 -8.72 -14.62 -2.60
CA LEU A 436 -8.03 -14.03 -3.75
C LEU A 436 -6.62 -13.50 -3.44
N PHE A 437 -6.19 -13.49 -2.18
CA PHE A 437 -4.93 -12.88 -1.75
C PHE A 437 -3.80 -13.88 -1.47
N GLY A 438 -4.03 -15.15 -1.73
CA GLY A 438 -3.04 -16.23 -1.61
C GLY A 438 -3.56 -17.50 -2.22
N GLU A 439 -2.71 -18.50 -2.26
CA GLU A 439 -3.11 -19.84 -2.66
C GLU A 439 -3.66 -20.62 -1.44
N ASP A 440 -4.45 -21.63 -1.72
CA ASP A 440 -5.14 -22.44 -0.71
C ASP A 440 -6.25 -21.65 0.06
N SER A 441 -6.84 -22.29 1.06
CA SER A 441 -7.94 -21.76 1.87
C SER A 441 -7.50 -20.86 3.03
N ARG A 442 -6.23 -20.48 3.10
CA ARG A 442 -5.62 -19.77 4.25
C ARG A 442 -6.29 -18.46 4.64
N TYR A 443 -6.92 -17.79 3.68
CA TYR A 443 -7.58 -16.50 3.88
C TYR A 443 -9.09 -16.58 3.66
N ASN A 444 -9.67 -17.79 3.72
CA ASN A 444 -11.10 -17.98 3.52
C ASN A 444 -11.98 -17.24 4.55
N ASN A 445 -11.43 -16.90 5.69
CA ASN A 445 -12.07 -16.13 6.76
C ASN A 445 -11.71 -14.64 6.73
N CYS A 446 -11.16 -14.14 5.63
CA CYS A 446 -10.73 -12.75 5.53
C CYS A 446 -11.51 -11.99 4.45
N ILE A 447 -11.65 -10.68 4.63
CA ILE A 447 -12.13 -9.75 3.60
C ILE A 447 -11.28 -8.50 3.53
N ARG A 448 -11.25 -7.85 2.35
CA ARG A 448 -10.65 -6.54 2.20
C ARG A 448 -11.72 -5.50 1.90
N LEU A 449 -11.68 -4.39 2.64
CA LEU A 449 -12.52 -3.22 2.46
C LEU A 449 -11.73 -1.98 2.04
N ASN A 450 -12.40 -1.05 1.36
CA ASN A 450 -11.87 0.24 0.93
C ASN A 450 -12.34 1.36 1.86
N ALA A 451 -11.41 2.05 2.51
CA ALA A 451 -11.67 3.25 3.30
C ALA A 451 -11.31 4.56 2.55
N GLY A 452 -11.15 4.50 1.22
CA GLY A 452 -10.88 5.67 0.38
C GLY A 452 -12.11 6.54 0.06
N HIS A 453 -13.31 6.07 0.43
CA HIS A 453 -14.57 6.81 0.34
C HIS A 453 -14.96 7.36 1.71
N GLU A 454 -15.73 8.46 1.70
CA GLU A 454 -16.33 9.00 2.92
C GLU A 454 -17.29 7.97 3.53
N LEU A 455 -17.25 7.81 4.85
CA LEU A 455 -18.10 6.87 5.59
C LEU A 455 -19.54 7.38 5.64
N SER A 456 -20.28 7.26 4.53
CA SER A 456 -21.69 7.66 4.40
C SER A 456 -22.61 6.72 5.18
N GLU A 457 -23.86 7.15 5.42
CA GLU A 457 -24.90 6.30 6.04
C GLU A 457 -25.12 5.00 5.25
N GLU A 458 -25.10 5.07 3.92
CA GLU A 458 -25.23 3.91 3.04
C GLU A 458 -24.10 2.89 3.25
N ILE A 459 -22.85 3.36 3.37
CA ILE A 459 -21.69 2.52 3.66
C ILE A 459 -21.78 1.95 5.09
N GLN A 460 -22.25 2.75 6.06
CA GLN A 460 -22.45 2.27 7.42
C GLN A 460 -23.49 1.14 7.47
N GLN A 461 -24.61 1.31 6.77
CA GLN A 461 -25.66 0.27 6.65
C GLN A 461 -25.10 -0.99 5.98
N ALA A 462 -24.32 -0.85 4.93
CA ALA A 462 -23.66 -1.99 4.27
C ALA A 462 -22.74 -2.76 5.24
N ILE A 463 -21.88 -2.06 5.97
CA ILE A 463 -21.00 -2.69 6.96
C ILE A 463 -21.82 -3.36 8.08
N GLN A 464 -22.91 -2.74 8.52
CA GLN A 464 -23.81 -3.33 9.52
C GLN A 464 -24.45 -4.64 9.02
N LEU A 465 -24.93 -4.67 7.77
CA LEU A 465 -25.46 -5.90 7.15
C LEU A 465 -24.43 -7.03 7.09
N LEU A 466 -23.18 -6.72 6.75
CA LEU A 466 -22.10 -7.71 6.78
C LEU A 466 -21.88 -8.24 8.21
N ALA A 467 -21.89 -7.36 9.20
CA ALA A 467 -21.71 -7.74 10.61
C ALA A 467 -22.86 -8.60 11.14
N ASP A 468 -24.10 -8.30 10.75
CA ASP A 468 -25.29 -9.07 11.13
C ASP A 468 -25.24 -10.49 10.52
N TRP A 469 -24.83 -10.60 9.25
CA TRP A 469 -24.63 -11.89 8.59
C TRP A 469 -23.56 -12.73 9.32
N VAL A 470 -22.41 -12.15 9.64
CA VAL A 470 -21.32 -12.85 10.34
C VAL A 470 -21.77 -13.34 11.71
N ARG A 471 -22.53 -12.53 12.48
CA ARG A 471 -23.10 -12.95 13.77
C ARG A 471 -24.09 -14.10 13.62
N ALA A 472 -24.98 -14.04 12.62
CA ALA A 472 -25.94 -15.10 12.36
C ALA A 472 -25.24 -16.41 12.00
N GLU A 473 -24.20 -16.36 11.18
CA GLU A 473 -23.45 -17.54 10.78
C GLU A 473 -22.73 -18.21 11.97
N LEU A 474 -22.08 -17.40 12.83
CA LEU A 474 -21.44 -17.91 14.05
C LEU A 474 -22.43 -18.52 15.04
N ASN A 475 -23.63 -17.93 15.20
CA ASN A 475 -24.68 -18.48 16.06
C ASN A 475 -25.23 -19.80 15.52
N ASN A 476 -25.46 -19.91 14.21
CA ASN A 476 -25.95 -21.14 13.59
C ASN A 476 -24.98 -22.31 13.78
N GLN A 477 -23.69 -22.04 13.68
CA GLN A 477 -22.64 -23.07 13.86
C GLN A 477 -22.39 -23.43 15.33
N ALA A 478 -22.74 -22.56 16.28
CA ALA A 478 -22.67 -22.89 17.71
C ALA A 478 -23.81 -23.82 18.18
N VAL A 479 -24.89 -23.94 17.38
CA VAL A 479 -26.08 -24.78 17.68
C VAL A 479 -26.00 -26.13 16.96
N ALA A 480 -25.19 -26.26 15.93
CA ALA A 480 -24.98 -27.51 15.19
C ALA A 480 -23.82 -28.35 15.78
#